data_f2c044b6afe969bbb9cca57c55a897a9
#
_entry.id   f2c044b6afe969bbb9cca57c55a897a9
#
_cell.length_a   1.000
_cell.length_b   1.000
_cell.length_c   1.000
_cell.angle_alpha   90.00
_cell.angle_beta   90.00
_cell.angle_gamma   90.00
#
_symmetry.space_group_name_H-M   'P 1'
#
loop_
_entity.id
_entity.type
_entity.pdbx_description
1 polymer ?
#
loop_
_entity_poly.entity_id
_entity_poly.type
_entity_poly.pdbx_seq_one_letter_code
_entity_poly.pdbx_strand_id
1 'polypeptide(L)'
;PSTVANATGGQIVDPRTGEILKAEVNMYHNVQNLLRNWYFTQVGPLDPRAQRLPMPDSLMGRLVQYVVAHEVGHAIGFPHNMKASAMYPADSLRSASFLRRMGGHVSTLMDYSRFNYVAQPEDNIPVELLVPDVGPYDKFAIMWQNMPIPGARTPDEEKPTLDRWARMQDTIPWLRYETSDATADPAALTEAVGDADAAKSSRLGMRNLQRVMNMLLPVAERPGENYDLLSELYTNVIGQWGRYNAHVAASIGGAETYERYGTGERFNPLPQSVQRNAMEYLNELAFRVPAWLVDRDVLRRVEQEGAVNRIRVAQQNVMNSLISPQRLNRLVDYQALARPGEDLYSLTEMLRDTRNGVWTELTSGGAVSIHRRSLQRSYLESVDRVLNPPPVSAAQAAQMPNPKRWRDVQLGRKYRWRYSARSKWLSGFSRPDVVFSQKRRRKGWLVCLARLRSRGQCIKGTTSTACCVWRSSLEVLQSFASVRRRNPR
;
A
#
# COMPACT_ATOMS: atom_id res chain seq x y z
N PRO A 1 21.05 -11.13 23.87
CA PRO A 1 20.52 -9.92 23.23
C PRO A 1 19.15 -10.23 22.64
N SER A 2 18.18 -9.33 22.82
CA SER A 2 16.85 -9.49 22.24
C SER A 2 16.94 -9.43 20.71
N THR A 3 16.31 -10.38 20.01
CA THR A 3 16.15 -10.34 18.55
C THR A 3 15.07 -9.33 18.11
N VAL A 4 14.34 -8.73 19.06
CA VAL A 4 13.29 -7.76 18.80
C VAL A 4 13.90 -6.46 18.26
N ALA A 5 13.49 -6.08 17.06
CA ALA A 5 13.88 -4.84 16.39
C ALA A 5 12.70 -3.85 16.46
N ASN A 6 12.44 -3.33 17.64
CA ASN A 6 11.30 -2.43 17.87
C ASN A 6 11.58 -1.47 19.04
N ALA A 7 10.68 -0.49 19.19
CA ALA A 7 10.49 0.32 20.37
C ALA A 7 8.99 0.40 20.67
N THR A 8 8.60 0.70 21.89
CA THR A 8 7.21 0.88 22.27
C THR A 8 7.09 1.95 23.34
N GLY A 9 6.19 2.91 23.13
CA GLY A 9 5.73 3.85 24.14
C GLY A 9 4.34 3.47 24.63
N GLY A 10 4.06 3.73 25.90
CA GLY A 10 2.75 3.44 26.48
C GLY A 10 2.48 4.22 27.76
N GLN A 11 1.21 4.21 28.16
CA GLN A 11 0.75 4.93 29.34
C GLN A 11 -0.34 4.14 30.07
N ILE A 12 -0.47 4.41 31.36
CA ILE A 12 -1.60 4.03 32.19
C ILE A 12 -2.28 5.31 32.64
N VAL A 13 -3.57 5.44 32.36
CA VAL A 13 -4.34 6.63 32.71
C VAL A 13 -5.41 6.30 33.75
N ASP A 14 -5.74 7.26 34.60
CA ASP A 14 -6.94 7.20 35.43
C ASP A 14 -8.18 7.40 34.51
N PRO A 15 -9.06 6.41 34.39
CA PRO A 15 -10.20 6.49 33.49
C PRO A 15 -11.24 7.57 33.88
N ARG A 16 -11.14 8.12 35.09
CA ARG A 16 -12.05 9.17 35.59
C ARG A 16 -11.61 10.57 35.19
N THR A 17 -10.30 10.80 35.12
CA THR A 17 -9.71 12.13 34.93
C THR A 17 -8.93 12.26 33.63
N GLY A 18 -8.47 11.13 33.05
CA GLY A 18 -7.52 11.13 31.95
C GLY A 18 -6.08 11.39 32.37
N GLU A 19 -5.82 11.54 33.69
CA GLU A 19 -4.46 11.77 34.21
C GLU A 19 -3.54 10.57 33.91
N ILE A 20 -2.35 10.84 33.39
CA ILE A 20 -1.34 9.82 33.11
C ILE A 20 -0.67 9.45 34.41
N LEU A 21 -0.97 8.28 34.97
CA LEU A 21 -0.40 7.76 36.22
C LEU A 21 0.97 7.13 36.00
N LYS A 22 1.20 6.56 34.82
CA LYS A 22 2.48 5.96 34.43
C LYS A 22 2.68 6.16 32.92
N ALA A 23 3.90 6.54 32.56
CA ALA A 23 4.37 6.55 31.19
C ALA A 23 5.67 5.75 31.08
N GLU A 24 5.85 4.98 30.02
CA GLU A 24 7.05 4.19 29.81
C GLU A 24 7.43 4.14 28.32
N VAL A 25 8.73 4.08 28.05
CA VAL A 25 9.31 3.87 26.74
C VAL A 25 10.26 2.69 26.81
N ASN A 26 10.00 1.66 26.03
CA ASN A 26 10.83 0.47 25.94
C ASN A 26 11.61 0.49 24.62
N MET A 27 12.94 0.50 24.72
CA MET A 27 13.84 0.49 23.57
C MET A 27 14.59 -0.84 23.52
N TYR A 28 14.36 -1.61 22.46
CA TYR A 28 15.10 -2.83 22.21
C TYR A 28 16.36 -2.52 21.41
N HIS A 29 17.51 -2.99 21.87
CA HIS A 29 18.81 -2.67 21.25
C HIS A 29 18.85 -2.89 19.73
N ASN A 30 18.19 -3.92 19.24
CA ASN A 30 18.21 -4.27 17.82
C ASN A 30 17.42 -3.30 16.91
N VAL A 31 16.71 -2.32 17.48
CA VAL A 31 16.09 -1.23 16.70
C VAL A 31 17.13 -0.45 15.89
N GLN A 32 18.38 -0.39 16.35
CA GLN A 32 19.48 0.30 15.64
C GLN A 32 19.73 -0.32 14.25
N ASN A 33 19.64 -1.64 14.11
CA ASN A 33 19.78 -2.30 12.80
C ASN A 33 18.63 -1.91 11.87
N LEU A 34 17.40 -1.84 12.40
CA LEU A 34 16.23 -1.41 11.65
C LEU A 34 16.38 0.04 11.16
N LEU A 35 16.81 0.95 12.03
CA LEU A 35 17.06 2.35 11.72
C LEU A 35 18.13 2.53 10.65
N ARG A 36 19.27 1.80 10.80
CA ARG A 36 20.32 1.76 9.79
C ARG A 36 19.78 1.37 8.43
N ASN A 37 19.01 0.27 8.37
CA ASN A 37 18.47 -0.26 7.13
C ASN A 37 17.48 0.70 6.45
N TRP A 38 16.56 1.28 7.21
CA TRP A 38 15.62 2.26 6.69
C TRP A 38 16.32 3.50 6.14
N TYR A 39 17.23 4.08 6.93
CA TYR A 39 17.96 5.29 6.55
C TYR A 39 18.81 5.05 5.30
N PHE A 40 19.60 3.98 5.30
CA PHE A 40 20.41 3.60 4.14
C PHE A 40 19.55 3.42 2.89
N THR A 41 18.44 2.67 3.00
CA THR A 41 17.60 2.33 1.84
C THR A 41 16.85 3.53 1.26
N GLN A 42 16.44 4.48 2.10
CA GLN A 42 15.63 5.62 1.64
C GLN A 42 16.46 6.84 1.26
N VAL A 43 17.46 7.18 2.06
CA VAL A 43 18.20 8.44 1.95
C VAL A 43 19.72 8.28 1.98
N GLY A 44 20.26 7.06 1.96
CA GLY A 44 21.70 6.82 1.93
C GLY A 44 22.43 7.56 0.81
N PRO A 45 21.90 7.71 -0.41
CA PRO A 45 22.52 8.53 -1.46
C PRO A 45 22.61 10.02 -1.15
N LEU A 46 21.83 10.52 -0.19
CA LEU A 46 21.73 11.93 0.17
C LEU A 46 22.63 12.30 1.35
N ASP A 47 23.10 11.31 2.13
CA ASP A 47 23.93 11.53 3.30
C ASP A 47 25.26 10.77 3.20
N PRO A 48 26.39 11.46 3.01
CA PRO A 48 27.71 10.81 2.95
C PRO A 48 28.05 9.96 4.18
N ARG A 49 27.46 10.25 5.35
CA ARG A 49 27.68 9.48 6.59
C ARG A 49 27.05 8.09 6.51
N ALA A 50 26.00 7.92 5.70
CA ALA A 50 25.33 6.63 5.51
C ALA A 50 25.99 5.77 4.40
N GLN A 51 26.96 6.33 3.65
CA GLN A 51 27.64 5.63 2.54
C GLN A 51 28.78 4.73 3.02
N ARG A 52 29.00 4.64 4.31
CA ARG A 52 29.95 3.74 4.96
C ARG A 52 29.30 3.10 6.19
N LEU A 53 29.53 1.81 6.38
CA LEU A 53 29.05 1.08 7.55
C LEU A 53 30.23 0.59 8.40
N PRO A 54 30.13 0.62 9.73
CA PRO A 54 29.00 1.13 10.51
C PRO A 54 28.80 2.63 10.31
N MET A 55 27.57 3.10 10.43
CA MET A 55 27.27 4.54 10.42
C MET A 55 27.90 5.20 11.66
N PRO A 56 28.34 6.47 11.58
CA PRO A 56 28.87 7.19 12.74
C PRO A 56 27.87 7.30 13.89
N ASP A 57 28.35 7.25 15.13
CA ASP A 57 27.52 7.36 16.33
C ASP A 57 26.65 8.61 16.36
N SER A 58 27.13 9.73 15.82
CA SER A 58 26.37 10.98 15.70
C SER A 58 25.12 10.83 14.82
N LEU A 59 25.20 10.05 13.72
CA LEU A 59 24.06 9.73 12.89
C LEU A 59 23.14 8.74 13.58
N MET A 60 23.68 7.63 14.11
CA MET A 60 22.89 6.63 14.82
C MET A 60 22.15 7.23 16.03
N GLY A 61 22.82 8.12 16.79
CA GLY A 61 22.21 8.84 17.90
C GLY A 61 21.02 9.70 17.47
N ARG A 62 21.12 10.40 16.32
CA ARG A 62 20.00 11.19 15.77
C ARG A 62 18.82 10.29 15.33
N LEU A 63 19.10 9.12 14.76
CA LEU A 63 18.06 8.16 14.37
C LEU A 63 17.36 7.56 15.60
N VAL A 64 18.12 7.22 16.64
CA VAL A 64 17.55 6.74 17.92
C VAL A 64 16.73 7.85 18.58
N GLN A 65 17.23 9.11 18.61
CA GLN A 65 16.49 10.25 19.13
C GLN A 65 15.13 10.43 18.46
N TYR A 66 15.05 10.25 17.14
CA TYR A 66 13.78 10.30 16.41
C TYR A 66 12.79 9.24 16.92
N VAL A 67 13.22 7.99 17.09
CA VAL A 67 12.35 6.93 17.61
C VAL A 67 11.96 7.17 19.07
N VAL A 68 12.91 7.60 19.92
CA VAL A 68 12.58 7.95 21.32
C VAL A 68 11.53 9.05 21.37
N ALA A 69 11.66 10.10 20.54
CA ALA A 69 10.69 11.18 20.49
C ALA A 69 9.29 10.67 20.05
N HIS A 70 9.22 9.74 19.09
CA HIS A 70 7.99 9.07 18.69
C HIS A 70 7.35 8.30 19.85
N GLU A 71 8.13 7.46 20.54
CA GLU A 71 7.63 6.67 21.68
C GLU A 71 7.23 7.55 22.87
N VAL A 72 7.90 8.68 23.09
CA VAL A 72 7.47 9.69 24.07
C VAL A 72 6.11 10.27 23.67
N GLY A 73 5.85 10.49 22.37
CA GLY A 73 4.52 10.88 21.89
C GLY A 73 3.43 9.92 22.36
N HIS A 74 3.66 8.61 22.22
CA HIS A 74 2.74 7.60 22.77
C HIS A 74 2.61 7.66 24.30
N ALA A 75 3.72 7.87 25.00
CA ALA A 75 3.74 7.94 26.45
C ALA A 75 2.96 9.14 27.01
N ILE A 76 2.77 10.20 26.21
CA ILE A 76 1.93 11.36 26.56
C ILE A 76 0.51 11.34 25.92
N GLY A 77 0.13 10.21 25.29
CA GLY A 77 -1.23 9.97 24.83
C GLY A 77 -1.51 10.11 23.35
N PHE A 78 -0.50 10.32 22.53
CA PHE A 78 -0.72 10.49 21.09
C PHE A 78 -0.87 9.15 20.38
N PRO A 79 -1.93 8.93 19.61
CA PRO A 79 -2.03 7.83 18.66
C PRO A 79 -1.19 8.13 17.41
N HIS A 80 -0.99 7.11 16.58
CA HIS A 80 -0.44 7.32 15.25
C HIS A 80 -1.34 8.23 14.39
N ASN A 81 -0.71 8.98 13.48
CA ASN A 81 -1.39 9.71 12.42
C ASN A 81 -0.61 9.53 11.10
N MET A 82 -0.88 8.41 10.40
CA MET A 82 -0.18 8.08 9.14
C MET A 82 -0.54 9.02 7.98
N LYS A 83 -1.60 9.80 8.12
CA LYS A 83 -2.02 10.78 7.12
C LYS A 83 -1.05 11.95 6.97
N ALA A 84 -0.25 12.23 7.98
CA ALA A 84 0.70 13.33 8.00
C ALA A 84 1.76 13.25 6.87
N SER A 85 2.14 12.04 6.45
CA SER A 85 3.10 11.81 5.35
C SER A 85 2.65 12.44 4.04
N ALA A 86 1.35 12.50 3.76
CA ALA A 86 0.80 12.95 2.49
C ALA A 86 0.32 14.42 2.52
N MET A 87 0.56 15.15 3.61
CA MET A 87 -0.01 16.50 3.79
C MET A 87 0.82 17.62 3.16
N TYR A 88 2.05 17.33 2.75
CA TYR A 88 2.92 18.31 2.11
C TYR A 88 3.14 17.95 0.64
N PRO A 89 3.13 18.95 -0.28
CA PRO A 89 3.44 18.70 -1.68
C PRO A 89 4.85 18.14 -1.87
N ALA A 90 5.02 17.15 -2.73
CA ALA A 90 6.32 16.53 -3.00
C ALA A 90 7.39 17.54 -3.42
N ASP A 91 7.03 18.56 -4.20
CA ASP A 91 7.96 19.62 -4.60
C ASP A 91 8.42 20.47 -3.40
N SER A 92 7.55 20.70 -2.42
CA SER A 92 7.90 21.41 -1.19
C SER A 92 8.89 20.62 -0.32
N LEU A 93 8.80 19.30 -0.32
CA LEU A 93 9.71 18.42 0.41
C LEU A 93 11.15 18.43 -0.16
N ARG A 94 11.34 19.00 -1.33
CA ARG A 94 12.62 19.23 -2.00
C ARG A 94 13.18 20.63 -1.74
N SER A 95 12.56 21.37 -0.83
CA SER A 95 12.97 22.74 -0.46
C SER A 95 13.44 22.82 0.99
N ALA A 96 14.72 23.10 1.21
CA ALA A 96 15.29 23.25 2.54
C ALA A 96 14.61 24.37 3.36
N SER A 97 14.19 25.47 2.72
CA SER A 97 13.48 26.56 3.41
C SER A 97 12.10 26.16 3.88
N PHE A 98 11.39 25.35 3.08
CA PHE A 98 10.09 24.79 3.48
C PHE A 98 10.26 23.83 4.66
N LEU A 99 11.21 22.88 4.57
CA LEU A 99 11.45 21.89 5.62
C LEU A 99 11.82 22.55 6.95
N ARG A 100 12.66 23.59 6.94
CA ARG A 100 12.98 24.34 8.17
C ARG A 100 11.74 25.02 8.76
N ARG A 101 10.90 25.61 7.95
CA ARG A 101 9.68 26.29 8.42
C ARG A 101 8.67 25.29 9.01
N MET A 102 8.55 24.11 8.43
CA MET A 102 7.57 23.09 8.83
C MET A 102 8.08 22.13 9.91
N GLY A 103 9.37 22.17 10.25
CA GLY A 103 9.98 21.25 11.23
C GLY A 103 10.28 19.86 10.67
N GLY A 104 10.32 19.71 9.34
CA GLY A 104 10.61 18.43 8.68
C GLY A 104 9.69 18.15 7.50
N HIS A 105 9.72 16.92 7.02
CA HIS A 105 8.98 16.47 5.84
C HIS A 105 7.59 15.88 6.15
N VAL A 106 7.19 15.87 7.41
CA VAL A 106 5.85 15.43 7.87
C VAL A 106 5.35 16.36 8.96
N SER A 107 4.03 16.39 9.14
CA SER A 107 3.42 17.30 10.10
C SER A 107 3.44 16.78 11.53
N THR A 108 3.76 15.52 11.77
CA THR A 108 3.85 14.90 13.11
C THR A 108 4.89 13.80 13.17
N LEU A 109 5.54 13.68 14.32
CA LEU A 109 6.39 12.53 14.68
C LEU A 109 5.62 11.22 14.80
N MET A 110 4.29 11.27 14.97
CA MET A 110 3.44 10.09 15.15
C MET A 110 3.09 9.38 13.85
N ASP A 111 3.71 9.79 12.75
CA ASP A 111 3.65 9.11 11.46
C ASP A 111 4.85 8.15 11.30
N TYR A 112 4.64 7.05 10.61
CA TYR A 112 5.71 6.16 10.15
C TYR A 112 6.28 6.59 8.80
N SER A 113 6.49 7.89 8.61
CA SER A 113 7.04 8.46 7.37
C SER A 113 8.45 7.99 7.06
N ARG A 114 9.19 7.59 8.09
CA ARG A 114 10.61 7.27 8.05
C ARG A 114 11.44 8.51 7.65
N PHE A 115 11.97 8.55 6.44
CA PHE A 115 12.89 9.59 6.01
C PHE A 115 12.43 10.25 4.72
N ASN A 116 12.92 11.44 4.43
CA ASN A 116 12.53 12.21 3.24
C ASN A 116 13.13 11.62 1.95
N TYR A 117 12.59 10.48 1.50
CA TYR A 117 13.02 9.80 0.29
C TYR A 117 12.64 10.53 -1.01
N VAL A 118 11.83 11.58 -0.92
CA VAL A 118 11.42 12.42 -2.06
C VAL A 118 12.55 13.35 -2.48
N ALA A 119 13.35 13.82 -1.52
CA ALA A 119 14.52 14.64 -1.80
C ALA A 119 15.51 13.92 -2.73
N GLN A 120 16.19 14.70 -3.56
CA GLN A 120 17.19 14.21 -4.52
C GLN A 120 18.55 14.87 -4.23
N PRO A 121 19.68 14.26 -4.66
CA PRO A 121 21.00 14.84 -4.44
C PRO A 121 21.12 16.29 -4.93
N GLU A 122 20.50 16.59 -6.06
CA GLU A 122 20.50 17.93 -6.67
C GLU A 122 19.75 19.00 -5.87
N ASP A 123 18.88 18.59 -4.95
CA ASP A 123 18.12 19.51 -4.09
C ASP A 123 18.98 20.08 -2.95
N ASN A 124 20.13 19.48 -2.67
CA ASN A 124 21.06 19.88 -1.61
C ASN A 124 20.38 20.06 -0.25
N ILE A 125 19.45 19.16 0.10
CA ILE A 125 18.77 19.22 1.39
C ILE A 125 19.78 18.91 2.51
N PRO A 126 19.92 19.80 3.52
CA PRO A 126 20.73 19.52 4.69
C PRO A 126 20.32 18.20 5.35
N VAL A 127 21.30 17.37 5.73
CA VAL A 127 21.07 16.00 6.20
C VAL A 127 20.22 15.92 7.48
N GLU A 128 20.24 16.96 8.31
CA GLU A 128 19.38 17.09 9.48
C GLU A 128 17.89 17.17 9.14
N LEU A 129 17.54 17.65 7.92
CA LEU A 129 16.16 17.78 7.45
C LEU A 129 15.65 16.55 6.72
N LEU A 130 16.47 15.50 6.59
CA LEU A 130 16.05 14.19 6.05
C LEU A 130 15.32 13.35 7.10
N VAL A 131 15.49 13.68 8.38
CA VAL A 131 14.88 13.00 9.54
C VAL A 131 13.75 13.86 10.08
N PRO A 132 12.58 13.28 10.43
CA PRO A 132 11.47 14.04 10.99
C PRO A 132 11.84 14.68 12.34
N ASP A 133 11.12 15.75 12.67
CA ASP A 133 11.16 16.40 14.00
C ASP A 133 9.74 16.78 14.43
N VAL A 134 9.60 17.41 15.61
CA VAL A 134 8.32 17.89 16.12
C VAL A 134 7.66 18.84 15.13
N GLY A 135 6.54 18.40 14.56
CA GLY A 135 5.84 19.12 13.51
C GLY A 135 4.71 20.03 14.03
N PRO A 136 4.05 20.75 13.11
CA PRO A 136 2.92 21.61 13.47
C PRO A 136 1.71 20.85 14.01
N TYR A 137 1.49 19.59 13.57
CA TYR A 137 0.42 18.77 14.12
C TYR A 137 0.70 18.35 15.57
N ASP A 138 1.94 18.02 15.92
CA ASP A 138 2.30 17.68 17.30
C ASP A 138 1.99 18.85 18.25
N LYS A 139 2.36 20.09 17.84
CA LYS A 139 2.06 21.30 18.60
C LYS A 139 0.56 21.55 18.73
N PHE A 140 -0.19 21.30 17.68
CA PHE A 140 -1.65 21.38 17.68
C PHE A 140 -2.27 20.32 18.60
N ALA A 141 -1.79 19.08 18.51
CA ALA A 141 -2.32 17.96 19.29
C ALA A 141 -2.08 18.18 20.80
N ILE A 142 -0.89 18.64 21.20
CA ILE A 142 -0.60 18.94 22.61
C ILE A 142 -1.45 20.14 23.11
N MET A 143 -1.67 21.14 22.25
CA MET A 143 -2.57 22.24 22.56
C MET A 143 -4.01 21.74 22.79
N TRP A 144 -4.52 20.96 21.85
CA TRP A 144 -5.88 20.44 21.91
C TRP A 144 -6.11 19.56 23.14
N GLN A 145 -5.12 18.72 23.50
CA GLN A 145 -5.21 17.77 24.60
C GLN A 145 -5.03 18.42 25.98
N ASN A 146 -4.14 19.43 26.09
CA ASN A 146 -3.63 19.85 27.41
C ASN A 146 -3.84 21.34 27.69
N MET A 147 -4.24 22.18 26.71
CA MET A 147 -4.38 23.60 26.94
C MET A 147 -5.66 23.90 27.74
N PRO A 148 -5.56 24.47 28.95
CA PRO A 148 -6.74 24.85 29.72
C PRO A 148 -7.60 25.83 28.96
N ILE A 149 -8.92 25.63 29.01
CA ILE A 149 -9.92 26.51 28.38
C ILE A 149 -10.48 27.47 29.45
N PRO A 150 -10.13 28.77 29.39
CA PRO A 150 -10.58 29.73 30.39
C PRO A 150 -12.12 29.78 30.48
N GLY A 151 -12.62 29.66 31.69
CA GLY A 151 -14.07 29.74 31.98
C GLY A 151 -14.79 28.39 31.92
N ALA A 152 -14.22 27.34 31.32
CA ALA A 152 -14.80 26.00 31.34
C ALA A 152 -14.48 25.30 32.68
N ARG A 153 -15.52 24.71 33.27
CA ARG A 153 -15.46 23.97 34.53
C ARG A 153 -15.82 22.49 34.38
N THR A 154 -16.36 22.13 33.25
CA THR A 154 -16.79 20.77 32.91
C THR A 154 -16.38 20.43 31.49
N PRO A 155 -16.23 19.13 31.15
CA PRO A 155 -15.94 18.67 29.78
C PRO A 155 -16.97 19.18 28.75
N ASP A 156 -18.23 19.29 29.10
CA ASP A 156 -19.29 19.81 28.23
C ASP A 156 -19.06 21.29 27.87
N GLU A 157 -18.56 22.09 28.82
CA GLU A 157 -18.21 23.49 28.58
C GLU A 157 -16.95 23.65 27.72
N GLU A 158 -16.06 22.70 27.74
CA GLU A 158 -14.84 22.66 26.87
C GLU A 158 -15.18 22.30 25.43
N LYS A 159 -16.14 21.41 25.23
CA LYS A 159 -16.45 20.81 23.92
C LYS A 159 -16.62 21.82 22.78
N PRO A 160 -17.33 22.94 22.87
CA PRO A 160 -17.47 23.90 21.77
C PRO A 160 -16.14 24.49 21.31
N THR A 161 -15.17 24.66 22.20
CA THR A 161 -13.84 25.17 21.88
C THR A 161 -13.00 24.08 21.25
N LEU A 162 -13.02 22.86 21.79
CA LEU A 162 -12.34 21.70 21.24
C LEU A 162 -12.84 21.36 19.83
N ASP A 163 -14.15 21.39 19.58
CA ASP A 163 -14.75 21.19 18.25
C ASP A 163 -14.29 22.28 17.27
N ARG A 164 -14.22 23.54 17.68
CA ARG A 164 -13.72 24.63 16.86
C ARG A 164 -12.24 24.43 16.49
N TRP A 165 -11.40 24.01 17.44
CA TRP A 165 -10.01 23.70 17.18
C TRP A 165 -9.88 22.48 16.26
N ALA A 166 -10.61 21.41 16.47
CA ALA A 166 -10.61 20.23 15.60
C ALA A 166 -11.00 20.56 14.16
N ARG A 167 -11.92 21.53 13.97
CA ARG A 167 -12.32 22.01 12.63
C ARG A 167 -11.27 22.82 11.90
N MET A 168 -10.16 23.21 12.55
CA MET A 168 -9.04 23.88 11.85
C MET A 168 -8.48 22.99 10.73
N GLN A 169 -8.58 21.66 10.84
CA GLN A 169 -8.21 20.73 9.77
C GLN A 169 -8.98 20.92 8.46
N ASP A 170 -10.18 21.57 8.50
CA ASP A 170 -10.98 21.82 7.30
C ASP A 170 -10.27 22.78 6.34
N THR A 171 -9.48 23.73 6.88
CA THR A 171 -8.76 24.76 6.13
C THR A 171 -7.25 24.59 6.14
N ILE A 172 -6.70 23.85 7.11
CA ILE A 172 -5.28 23.63 7.29
C ILE A 172 -4.98 22.13 7.05
N PRO A 173 -4.52 21.73 5.84
CA PRO A 173 -4.37 20.32 5.48
C PRO A 173 -3.46 19.53 6.42
N TRP A 174 -2.37 20.11 6.89
CA TRP A 174 -1.41 19.41 7.77
C TRP A 174 -1.89 19.25 9.22
N LEU A 175 -3.11 19.69 9.56
CA LEU A 175 -3.81 19.34 10.80
C LEU A 175 -4.78 18.18 10.63
N ARG A 176 -4.90 17.61 9.45
CA ARG A 176 -5.73 16.41 9.20
C ARG A 176 -5.13 15.20 9.88
N TYR A 177 -6.00 14.30 10.31
CA TYR A 177 -5.61 13.07 10.95
C TYR A 177 -6.34 11.86 10.37
N GLU A 178 -5.72 10.71 10.56
CA GLU A 178 -6.26 9.42 10.17
C GLU A 178 -7.43 9.03 11.06
N THR A 179 -8.46 8.43 10.44
CA THR A 179 -9.61 7.86 11.13
C THR A 179 -9.54 6.33 11.10
N SER A 180 -10.28 5.66 11.99
CA SER A 180 -10.40 4.20 11.97
C SER A 180 -11.00 3.64 10.67
N ASP A 181 -11.67 4.47 9.89
CA ASP A 181 -12.32 4.13 8.63
C ASP A 181 -11.44 4.39 7.39
N ALA A 182 -10.20 4.85 7.58
CA ALA A 182 -9.28 5.29 6.52
C ALA A 182 -8.71 4.15 5.64
N THR A 183 -9.27 2.95 5.67
CA THR A 183 -8.76 1.77 4.96
C THR A 183 -8.70 1.91 3.43
N ALA A 184 -9.39 2.89 2.86
CA ALA A 184 -9.38 3.20 1.43
C ALA A 184 -8.53 4.44 1.09
N ASP A 185 -8.00 5.14 2.10
CA ASP A 185 -7.24 6.36 1.93
C ASP A 185 -5.77 6.05 1.65
N PRO A 186 -5.25 6.34 0.44
CA PRO A 186 -3.83 6.13 0.14
C PRO A 186 -2.92 7.06 0.94
N ALA A 187 -3.44 8.17 1.48
CA ALA A 187 -2.70 9.06 2.35
C ALA A 187 -2.49 8.51 3.77
N ALA A 188 -3.26 7.50 4.18
CA ALA A 188 -3.15 6.85 5.50
C ALA A 188 -2.21 5.63 5.49
N LEU A 189 -1.24 5.58 4.57
CA LEU A 189 -0.26 4.50 4.46
C LEU A 189 1.08 4.91 5.05
N THR A 190 1.76 3.96 5.70
CA THR A 190 3.11 4.18 6.21
C THR A 190 4.09 4.50 5.08
N GLU A 191 4.96 5.49 5.29
CA GLU A 191 6.00 5.91 4.35
C GLU A 191 5.46 6.50 3.01
N ALA A 192 4.19 6.84 2.92
CA ALA A 192 3.60 7.43 1.73
C ALA A 192 3.89 8.94 1.63
N VAL A 193 5.15 9.32 1.73
CA VAL A 193 5.63 10.71 1.79
C VAL A 193 5.36 11.47 0.49
N GLY A 194 4.94 12.73 0.61
CA GLY A 194 4.56 13.60 -0.49
C GLY A 194 3.04 13.76 -0.59
N ASP A 195 2.58 14.65 -1.46
CA ASP A 195 1.15 14.90 -1.66
C ASP A 195 0.37 13.64 -2.09
N ALA A 196 -0.95 13.78 -2.29
CA ALA A 196 -1.81 12.66 -2.67
C ALA A 196 -1.42 12.00 -4.03
N ASP A 197 -0.41 12.50 -4.74
CA ASP A 197 0.19 11.87 -5.91
C ASP A 197 1.31 10.89 -5.51
N ALA A 198 0.91 9.74 -5.03
CA ALA A 198 1.83 8.65 -4.68
C ALA A 198 2.73 8.23 -5.87
N ALA A 199 2.29 8.39 -7.12
CA ALA A 199 3.07 8.06 -8.29
C ALA A 199 4.29 9.00 -8.43
N LYS A 200 4.13 10.31 -8.21
CA LYS A 200 5.21 11.30 -8.24
C LYS A 200 6.24 11.02 -7.16
N SER A 201 5.81 10.89 -5.91
CA SER A 201 6.68 10.62 -4.76
C SER A 201 7.43 9.31 -4.92
N SER A 202 6.74 8.24 -5.34
CA SER A 202 7.36 6.94 -5.56
C SER A 202 8.36 6.94 -6.73
N ARG A 203 8.13 7.72 -7.80
CA ARG A 203 9.14 7.89 -8.88
C ARG A 203 10.45 8.50 -8.36
N LEU A 204 10.35 9.49 -7.48
CA LEU A 204 11.52 10.10 -6.84
C LEU A 204 12.22 9.10 -5.91
N GLY A 205 11.46 8.36 -5.10
CA GLY A 205 11.97 7.28 -4.27
C GLY A 205 12.67 6.18 -5.08
N MET A 206 12.11 5.79 -6.23
CA MET A 206 12.74 4.80 -7.14
C MET A 206 14.09 5.26 -7.68
N ARG A 207 14.27 6.57 -7.95
CA ARG A 207 15.57 7.11 -8.35
C ARG A 207 16.62 6.95 -7.25
N ASN A 208 16.24 7.25 -6.00
CA ASN A 208 17.12 7.04 -4.86
C ASN A 208 17.40 5.55 -4.64
N LEU A 209 16.40 4.70 -4.77
CA LEU A 209 16.55 3.26 -4.60
C LEU A 209 17.51 2.64 -5.65
N GLN A 210 17.48 3.15 -6.89
CA GLN A 210 18.47 2.78 -7.92
C GLN A 210 19.88 3.20 -7.52
N ARG A 211 20.05 4.39 -6.93
CA ARG A 211 21.36 4.84 -6.41
C ARG A 211 21.84 3.95 -5.26
N VAL A 212 20.92 3.60 -4.33
CA VAL A 212 21.20 2.65 -3.24
C VAL A 212 21.67 1.31 -3.78
N MET A 213 21.01 0.79 -4.81
CA MET A 213 21.42 -0.47 -5.43
C MET A 213 22.87 -0.44 -5.94
N ASN A 214 23.29 0.68 -6.55
CA ASN A 214 24.67 0.90 -6.99
C ASN A 214 25.68 1.02 -5.83
N MET A 215 25.19 1.34 -4.63
CA MET A 215 26.02 1.46 -3.42
C MET A 215 26.17 0.15 -2.66
N LEU A 216 25.39 -0.89 -2.94
CA LEU A 216 25.33 -2.11 -2.12
C LEU A 216 26.70 -2.79 -2.02
N LEU A 217 27.36 -3.07 -3.15
CA LEU A 217 28.67 -3.72 -3.16
C LEU A 217 29.75 -2.85 -2.49
N PRO A 218 29.93 -1.55 -2.86
CA PRO A 218 30.91 -0.69 -2.21
C PRO A 218 30.75 -0.58 -0.69
N VAL A 219 29.52 -0.68 -0.18
CA VAL A 219 29.22 -0.49 1.25
C VAL A 219 29.32 -1.80 2.03
N ALA A 220 28.87 -2.92 1.43
CA ALA A 220 28.70 -4.18 2.15
C ALA A 220 29.77 -5.24 1.86
N GLU A 221 30.53 -5.12 0.76
CA GLU A 221 31.59 -6.09 0.46
C GLU A 221 32.87 -5.74 1.22
N ARG A 222 33.33 -6.66 2.08
CA ARG A 222 34.51 -6.47 2.92
C ARG A 222 35.39 -7.73 2.90
N PRO A 223 36.70 -7.58 2.72
CA PRO A 223 37.61 -8.70 2.77
C PRO A 223 37.54 -9.42 4.11
N GLY A 224 37.32 -10.75 4.07
CA GLY A 224 37.25 -11.59 5.29
C GLY A 224 35.87 -11.65 5.94
N GLU A 225 34.87 -10.92 5.47
CA GLU A 225 33.48 -11.01 5.94
C GLU A 225 32.62 -11.82 4.96
N ASN A 226 31.51 -12.38 5.49
CA ASN A 226 30.50 -13.05 4.67
C ASN A 226 29.55 -12.01 4.00
N TYR A 227 28.62 -12.49 3.18
CA TYR A 227 27.68 -11.64 2.45
C TYR A 227 26.32 -11.40 3.17
N ASP A 228 26.23 -11.67 4.49
CA ASP A 228 24.96 -11.51 5.24
C ASP A 228 24.46 -10.07 5.22
N LEU A 229 25.38 -9.10 5.42
CA LEU A 229 25.04 -7.68 5.34
C LEU A 229 24.55 -7.30 3.93
N LEU A 230 25.21 -7.75 2.88
CA LEU A 230 24.79 -7.51 1.50
C LEU A 230 23.40 -8.09 1.23
N SER A 231 23.14 -9.32 1.70
CA SER A 231 21.85 -10.00 1.57
C SER A 231 20.74 -9.26 2.30
N GLU A 232 21.02 -8.76 3.51
CA GLU A 232 20.10 -7.95 4.30
C GLU A 232 19.73 -6.64 3.58
N LEU A 233 20.73 -5.88 3.13
CA LEU A 233 20.52 -4.61 2.45
C LEU A 233 19.78 -4.80 1.11
N TYR A 234 20.14 -5.81 0.33
CA TYR A 234 19.42 -6.13 -0.90
C TYR A 234 17.96 -6.52 -0.65
N THR A 235 17.70 -7.27 0.44
CA THR A 235 16.33 -7.61 0.86
C THR A 235 15.53 -6.35 1.17
N ASN A 236 16.13 -5.36 1.83
CA ASN A 236 15.48 -4.07 2.10
C ASN A 236 15.20 -3.29 0.81
N VAL A 237 16.11 -3.31 -0.17
CA VAL A 237 15.87 -2.68 -1.49
C VAL A 237 14.65 -3.28 -2.18
N ILE A 238 14.54 -4.62 -2.24
CA ILE A 238 13.37 -5.30 -2.83
C ILE A 238 12.09 -4.96 -2.04
N GLY A 239 12.17 -4.97 -0.71
CA GLY A 239 11.05 -4.62 0.15
C GLY A 239 10.56 -3.19 -0.12
N GLN A 240 11.48 -2.24 -0.23
CA GLN A 240 11.16 -0.84 -0.48
C GLN A 240 10.61 -0.62 -1.90
N TRP A 241 11.14 -1.31 -2.92
CA TRP A 241 10.56 -1.31 -4.25
C TRP A 241 9.11 -1.79 -4.24
N GLY A 242 8.84 -2.88 -3.53
CA GLY A 242 7.48 -3.39 -3.36
C GLY A 242 6.56 -2.41 -2.64
N ARG A 243 7.06 -1.70 -1.62
CA ARG A 243 6.31 -0.72 -0.83
C ARG A 243 5.92 0.51 -1.67
N TYR A 244 6.84 1.09 -2.43
CA TYR A 244 6.53 2.21 -3.33
C TYR A 244 5.46 1.83 -4.36
N ASN A 245 5.53 0.64 -4.92
CA ASN A 245 4.50 0.14 -5.84
C ASN A 245 3.15 -0.07 -5.13
N ALA A 246 3.14 -0.49 -3.86
CA ALA A 246 1.93 -0.66 -3.07
C ALA A 246 1.25 0.68 -2.74
N HIS A 247 2.04 1.74 -2.44
CA HIS A 247 1.52 3.10 -2.25
C HIS A 247 0.77 3.58 -3.49
N VAL A 248 1.37 3.42 -4.66
CA VAL A 248 0.73 3.82 -5.92
C VAL A 248 -0.51 2.97 -6.20
N ALA A 249 -0.45 1.65 -5.98
CA ALA A 249 -1.60 0.77 -6.15
C ALA A 249 -2.78 1.14 -5.24
N ALA A 250 -2.53 1.74 -4.08
CA ALA A 250 -3.58 2.18 -3.15
C ALA A 250 -4.42 3.33 -3.72
N SER A 251 -3.86 4.16 -4.59
CA SER A 251 -4.60 5.24 -5.25
C SER A 251 -5.71 4.71 -6.17
N ILE A 252 -5.60 3.48 -6.69
CA ILE A 252 -6.61 2.90 -7.58
C ILE A 252 -7.79 2.38 -6.74
N GLY A 253 -8.98 2.91 -6.98
CA GLY A 253 -10.16 2.69 -6.13
C GLY A 253 -9.96 3.24 -4.72
N GLY A 254 -9.07 4.21 -4.54
CA GLY A 254 -8.85 4.93 -3.31
C GLY A 254 -9.86 6.07 -3.10
N ALA A 255 -9.99 6.48 -1.85
CA ALA A 255 -10.77 7.66 -1.48
C ALA A 255 -10.03 8.43 -0.40
N GLU A 256 -10.01 9.74 -0.50
CA GLU A 256 -9.55 10.60 0.58
C GLU A 256 -10.58 10.60 1.71
N THR A 257 -10.12 10.39 2.93
CA THR A 257 -10.96 10.31 4.13
C THR A 257 -10.77 11.54 5.00
N TYR A 258 -11.86 12.15 5.40
CA TYR A 258 -11.85 13.28 6.32
C TYR A 258 -12.66 12.98 7.57
N GLU A 259 -12.16 13.37 8.74
CA GLU A 259 -13.01 13.47 9.92
C GLU A 259 -13.76 14.79 9.86
N ARG A 260 -15.09 14.72 9.85
CA ARG A 260 -15.97 15.89 9.75
C ARG A 260 -16.81 16.06 11.00
N TYR A 261 -16.86 17.27 11.50
CA TYR A 261 -17.67 17.66 12.66
C TYR A 261 -18.91 18.43 12.18
N GLY A 262 -19.92 17.69 11.72
CA GLY A 262 -21.25 18.19 11.42
C GLY A 262 -21.57 18.48 9.96
N THR A 263 -20.60 18.81 9.09
CA THR A 263 -20.86 19.16 7.68
C THR A 263 -19.77 18.65 6.76
N GLY A 264 -20.13 18.32 5.50
CA GLY A 264 -19.23 17.91 4.45
C GLY A 264 -19.11 16.39 4.31
N GLU A 265 -18.52 15.97 3.18
CA GLU A 265 -18.31 14.57 2.88
C GLU A 265 -17.08 14.04 3.60
N ARG A 266 -17.18 12.81 4.10
CA ARG A 266 -16.09 12.11 4.77
C ARG A 266 -15.24 11.30 3.80
N PHE A 267 -15.82 10.78 2.74
CA PHE A 267 -15.19 9.85 1.81
C PHE A 267 -15.31 10.40 0.38
N ASN A 268 -14.20 10.88 -0.14
CA ASN A 268 -14.15 11.46 -1.49
C ASN A 268 -13.34 10.54 -2.40
N PRO A 269 -13.95 9.88 -3.40
CA PRO A 269 -13.21 9.08 -4.37
C PRO A 269 -12.10 9.90 -5.02
N LEU A 270 -10.93 9.30 -5.21
CA LEU A 270 -9.84 9.99 -5.91
C LEU A 270 -10.21 10.29 -7.37
N PRO A 271 -9.79 11.43 -7.92
CA PRO A 271 -10.03 11.78 -9.32
C PRO A 271 -9.55 10.70 -10.29
N GLN A 272 -10.25 10.52 -11.42
CA GLN A 272 -9.86 9.56 -12.43
C GLN A 272 -8.43 9.78 -12.93
N SER A 273 -7.99 11.03 -13.08
CA SER A 273 -6.65 11.38 -13.53
C SER A 273 -5.56 10.84 -12.59
N VAL A 274 -5.76 10.94 -11.29
CA VAL A 274 -4.84 10.39 -10.26
C VAL A 274 -4.77 8.87 -10.38
N GLN A 275 -5.91 8.21 -10.54
CA GLN A 275 -5.98 6.75 -10.64
C GLN A 275 -5.39 6.23 -11.96
N ARG A 276 -5.56 6.95 -13.08
CA ARG A 276 -4.92 6.62 -14.37
C ARG A 276 -3.40 6.79 -14.29
N ASN A 277 -2.91 7.89 -13.74
CA ASN A 277 -1.47 8.10 -13.51
C ASN A 277 -0.87 6.99 -12.64
N ALA A 278 -1.59 6.57 -11.60
CA ALA A 278 -1.19 5.43 -10.78
C ALA A 278 -1.09 4.12 -11.59
N MET A 279 -2.04 3.84 -12.48
CA MET A 279 -2.02 2.66 -13.33
C MET A 279 -0.88 2.72 -14.36
N GLU A 280 -0.60 3.87 -14.95
CA GLU A 280 0.54 4.09 -15.84
C GLU A 280 1.86 3.81 -15.14
N TYR A 281 2.04 4.36 -13.91
CA TYR A 281 3.20 4.07 -13.08
C TYR A 281 3.36 2.56 -12.83
N LEU A 282 2.29 1.87 -12.44
CA LEU A 282 2.36 0.43 -12.18
C LEU A 282 2.73 -0.37 -13.42
N ASN A 283 2.21 0.01 -14.58
CA ASN A 283 2.56 -0.62 -15.85
C ASN A 283 4.05 -0.44 -16.20
N GLU A 284 4.63 0.70 -15.85
CA GLU A 284 6.02 1.03 -16.12
C GLU A 284 7.00 0.41 -15.10
N LEU A 285 6.72 0.54 -13.79
CA LEU A 285 7.70 0.30 -12.74
C LEU A 285 7.41 -0.91 -11.84
N ALA A 286 6.14 -1.35 -11.76
CA ALA A 286 5.77 -2.55 -11.01
C ALA A 286 5.65 -3.79 -11.89
N PHE A 287 5.00 -3.67 -13.05
CA PHE A 287 4.78 -4.80 -13.96
C PHE A 287 5.98 -5.07 -14.87
N ARG A 288 6.90 -4.13 -14.97
CA ARG A 288 8.23 -4.33 -15.55
C ARG A 288 9.27 -4.26 -14.45
N VAL A 289 10.04 -5.32 -14.31
CA VAL A 289 11.14 -5.35 -13.33
C VAL A 289 12.26 -4.49 -13.85
N PRO A 290 12.72 -3.47 -13.11
CA PRO A 290 13.85 -2.66 -13.52
C PRO A 290 15.13 -3.50 -13.59
N ALA A 291 15.94 -3.31 -14.63
CA ALA A 291 17.18 -4.08 -14.82
C ALA A 291 18.15 -3.90 -13.63
N TRP A 292 18.22 -2.70 -13.07
CA TRP A 292 19.06 -2.40 -11.90
C TRP A 292 18.68 -3.19 -10.65
N LEU A 293 17.41 -3.63 -10.51
CA LEU A 293 16.95 -4.39 -9.33
C LEU A 293 17.44 -5.85 -9.36
N VAL A 294 17.71 -6.38 -10.54
CA VAL A 294 18.18 -7.76 -10.77
C VAL A 294 19.66 -7.79 -11.14
N ASP A 295 20.44 -6.98 -10.45
CA ASP A 295 21.89 -6.90 -10.67
C ASP A 295 22.57 -8.25 -10.46
N ARG A 296 23.31 -8.68 -11.48
CA ARG A 296 23.93 -10.00 -11.51
C ARG A 296 25.04 -10.15 -10.49
N ASP A 297 25.79 -9.07 -10.24
CA ASP A 297 26.96 -9.13 -9.36
C ASP A 297 26.53 -9.21 -7.90
N VAL A 298 25.45 -8.52 -7.53
CA VAL A 298 24.82 -8.67 -6.23
C VAL A 298 24.20 -10.06 -6.07
N LEU A 299 23.36 -10.47 -7.03
CA LEU A 299 22.61 -11.73 -6.94
C LEU A 299 23.51 -12.96 -6.83
N ARG A 300 24.63 -13.00 -7.56
CA ARG A 300 25.57 -14.13 -7.47
C ARG A 300 26.31 -14.26 -6.13
N ARG A 301 26.25 -13.22 -5.30
CA ARG A 301 26.84 -13.22 -3.95
C ARG A 301 25.83 -13.59 -2.86
N VAL A 302 24.55 -13.30 -3.08
CA VAL A 302 23.54 -13.42 -2.02
C VAL A 302 22.47 -14.47 -2.31
N GLU A 303 22.37 -14.98 -3.53
CA GLU A 303 21.27 -15.85 -3.94
C GLU A 303 21.77 -17.08 -4.69
N GLN A 304 21.65 -18.24 -4.08
CA GLN A 304 21.88 -19.52 -4.76
C GLN A 304 20.70 -19.84 -5.68
N GLU A 305 19.46 -19.60 -5.19
CA GLU A 305 18.20 -19.79 -5.90
C GLU A 305 17.14 -18.85 -5.35
N GLY A 306 16.10 -18.56 -6.12
CA GLY A 306 14.92 -17.82 -5.58
C GLY A 306 14.85 -16.35 -5.97
N ALA A 307 15.86 -15.77 -6.62
CA ALA A 307 15.85 -14.36 -7.05
C ALA A 307 14.57 -13.97 -7.82
N VAL A 308 14.14 -14.82 -8.77
CA VAL A 308 12.88 -14.60 -9.52
C VAL A 308 11.67 -14.64 -8.59
N ASN A 309 11.71 -15.52 -7.57
CA ASN A 309 10.58 -15.65 -6.63
C ASN A 309 10.44 -14.45 -5.70
N ARG A 310 11.54 -13.85 -5.25
CA ARG A 310 11.50 -12.61 -4.43
C ARG A 310 10.77 -11.48 -5.17
N ILE A 311 11.14 -11.25 -6.42
CA ILE A 311 10.49 -10.25 -7.28
C ILE A 311 9.03 -10.62 -7.52
N ARG A 312 8.74 -11.91 -7.79
CA ARG A 312 7.37 -12.39 -7.99
C ARG A 312 6.48 -12.11 -6.79
N VAL A 313 6.97 -12.33 -5.57
CA VAL A 313 6.19 -12.07 -4.35
C VAL A 313 5.81 -10.59 -4.24
N ALA A 314 6.74 -9.68 -4.48
CA ALA A 314 6.45 -8.25 -4.46
C ALA A 314 5.42 -7.85 -5.54
N GLN A 315 5.56 -8.34 -6.78
CA GLN A 315 4.58 -8.10 -7.85
C GLN A 315 3.22 -8.72 -7.54
N GLN A 316 3.19 -9.91 -6.92
CA GLN A 316 1.95 -10.59 -6.55
C GLN A 316 1.20 -9.82 -5.46
N ASN A 317 1.89 -9.19 -4.52
CA ASN A 317 1.27 -8.35 -3.49
C ASN A 317 0.55 -7.15 -4.12
N VAL A 318 1.18 -6.47 -5.08
CA VAL A 318 0.54 -5.41 -5.85
C VAL A 318 -0.68 -5.94 -6.61
N MET A 319 -0.55 -7.08 -7.30
CA MET A 319 -1.64 -7.68 -8.05
C MET A 319 -2.81 -8.11 -7.17
N ASN A 320 -2.52 -8.73 -6.01
CA ASN A 320 -3.54 -9.12 -5.03
C ASN A 320 -4.27 -7.90 -4.46
N SER A 321 -3.57 -6.78 -4.27
CA SER A 321 -4.17 -5.51 -3.85
C SER A 321 -5.09 -4.96 -4.93
N LEU A 322 -4.65 -4.92 -6.19
CA LEU A 322 -5.45 -4.41 -7.32
C LEU A 322 -6.72 -5.23 -7.57
N ILE A 323 -6.60 -6.57 -7.53
CA ILE A 323 -7.70 -7.50 -7.80
C ILE A 323 -8.30 -8.03 -6.49
N SER A 324 -8.33 -7.21 -5.43
CA SER A 324 -8.98 -7.58 -4.19
C SER A 324 -10.49 -7.34 -4.25
N PRO A 325 -11.33 -8.21 -3.65
CA PRO A 325 -12.78 -8.01 -3.62
C PRO A 325 -13.19 -6.65 -3.06
N GLN A 326 -12.50 -6.17 -2.03
CA GLN A 326 -12.78 -4.88 -1.40
C GLN A 326 -12.60 -3.72 -2.39
N ARG A 327 -11.49 -3.70 -3.13
CA ARG A 327 -11.21 -2.66 -4.14
C ARG A 327 -12.19 -2.72 -5.30
N LEU A 328 -12.47 -3.91 -5.82
CA LEU A 328 -13.42 -4.10 -6.92
C LEU A 328 -14.82 -3.62 -6.53
N ASN A 329 -15.25 -3.91 -5.30
CA ASN A 329 -16.54 -3.44 -4.79
C ASN A 329 -16.56 -1.92 -4.63
N ARG A 330 -15.50 -1.30 -4.06
CA ARG A 330 -15.43 0.16 -3.94
C ARG A 330 -15.57 0.86 -5.30
N LEU A 331 -14.89 0.38 -6.33
CA LEU A 331 -15.03 0.94 -7.68
C LEU A 331 -16.46 0.85 -8.21
N VAL A 332 -17.18 -0.23 -7.91
CA VAL A 332 -18.59 -0.38 -8.27
C VAL A 332 -19.47 0.59 -7.48
N ASP A 333 -19.22 0.70 -6.16
CA ASP A 333 -19.99 1.56 -5.28
C ASP A 333 -19.81 3.04 -5.64
N TYR A 334 -18.57 3.47 -5.92
CA TYR A 334 -18.29 4.84 -6.36
C TYR A 334 -19.00 5.17 -7.68
N GLN A 335 -18.98 4.24 -8.64
CA GLN A 335 -19.73 4.43 -9.89
C GLN A 335 -21.26 4.52 -9.67
N ALA A 336 -21.78 3.74 -8.71
CA ALA A 336 -23.23 3.76 -8.39
C ALA A 336 -23.65 5.02 -7.66
N LEU A 337 -22.73 5.66 -6.91
CA LEU A 337 -22.96 6.88 -6.13
C LEU A 337 -22.49 8.14 -6.87
N ALA A 338 -21.94 8.01 -8.07
CA ALA A 338 -21.42 9.13 -8.84
C ALA A 338 -22.48 10.19 -9.10
N ARG A 339 -22.10 11.44 -8.98
CA ARG A 339 -22.93 12.58 -9.38
C ARG A 339 -22.95 12.75 -10.91
N PRO A 340 -23.98 13.35 -11.46
CA PRO A 340 -23.99 13.68 -12.89
C PRO A 340 -22.74 14.51 -13.28
N GLY A 341 -21.94 14.00 -14.24
CA GLY A 341 -20.72 14.65 -14.71
C GLY A 341 -19.46 14.38 -13.88
N GLU A 342 -19.55 13.58 -12.83
CA GLU A 342 -18.37 13.16 -12.06
C GLU A 342 -17.54 12.15 -12.86
N ASP A 343 -16.27 12.47 -13.07
CA ASP A 343 -15.32 11.65 -13.84
C ASP A 343 -14.63 10.65 -12.93
N LEU A 344 -15.12 9.41 -12.90
CA LEU A 344 -14.61 8.34 -12.06
C LEU A 344 -13.90 7.26 -12.89
N TYR A 345 -12.81 6.74 -12.35
CA TYR A 345 -12.12 5.58 -12.91
C TYR A 345 -12.97 4.33 -12.73
N SER A 346 -13.48 3.80 -13.80
CA SER A 346 -14.44 2.70 -13.75
C SER A 346 -13.77 1.36 -13.47
N LEU A 347 -14.52 0.42 -12.87
CA LEU A 347 -14.05 -0.96 -12.71
C LEU A 347 -13.63 -1.59 -14.04
N THR A 348 -14.38 -1.34 -15.12
CA THR A 348 -14.10 -1.89 -16.46
C THR A 348 -12.79 -1.32 -17.01
N GLU A 349 -12.54 -0.03 -16.83
CA GLU A 349 -11.28 0.60 -17.24
C GLU A 349 -10.11 0.05 -16.44
N MET A 350 -10.22 -0.02 -15.12
CA MET A 350 -9.18 -0.56 -14.25
C MET A 350 -8.79 -1.99 -14.64
N LEU A 351 -9.76 -2.87 -14.87
CA LEU A 351 -9.51 -4.24 -15.29
C LEU A 351 -8.89 -4.33 -16.68
N ARG A 352 -9.35 -3.50 -17.62
CA ARG A 352 -8.78 -3.41 -18.97
C ARG A 352 -7.34 -2.94 -18.93
N ASP A 353 -7.04 -1.88 -18.18
CA ASP A 353 -5.73 -1.25 -18.13
C ASP A 353 -4.74 -2.16 -17.39
N THR A 354 -5.16 -2.82 -16.31
CA THR A 354 -4.38 -3.87 -15.63
C THR A 354 -4.06 -5.02 -16.60
N ARG A 355 -5.05 -5.54 -17.32
CA ARG A 355 -4.84 -6.60 -18.30
C ARG A 355 -3.86 -6.17 -19.39
N ASN A 356 -4.04 -4.99 -19.96
CA ASN A 356 -3.19 -4.50 -21.03
C ASN A 356 -1.74 -4.34 -20.57
N GLY A 357 -1.51 -3.84 -19.36
CA GLY A 357 -0.17 -3.73 -18.78
C GLY A 357 0.49 -5.08 -18.49
N VAL A 358 -0.28 -6.07 -18.01
CA VAL A 358 0.20 -7.43 -17.75
C VAL A 358 0.50 -8.20 -19.03
N TRP A 359 -0.25 -7.96 -20.10
CA TRP A 359 -0.19 -8.72 -21.35
C TRP A 359 0.30 -7.87 -22.53
N THR A 360 1.15 -6.89 -22.29
CA THR A 360 1.68 -5.97 -23.31
C THR A 360 2.28 -6.71 -24.51
N GLU A 361 2.93 -7.86 -24.27
CA GLU A 361 3.59 -8.66 -25.32
C GLU A 361 2.62 -9.26 -26.34
N LEU A 362 1.32 -9.37 -26.00
CA LEU A 362 0.32 -9.82 -26.96
C LEU A 362 0.09 -8.82 -28.10
N THR A 363 0.33 -7.54 -27.84
CA THR A 363 0.18 -6.47 -28.83
C THR A 363 1.50 -6.07 -29.44
N SER A 364 2.61 -6.07 -28.67
CA SER A 364 3.93 -5.68 -29.14
C SER A 364 4.68 -6.80 -29.90
N GLY A 365 4.27 -8.07 -29.72
CA GLY A 365 4.95 -9.23 -30.30
C GLY A 365 6.34 -9.52 -29.70
N GLY A 366 6.70 -8.90 -28.59
CA GLY A 366 7.98 -9.03 -27.94
C GLY A 366 8.19 -10.36 -27.20
N ALA A 367 9.47 -10.69 -26.90
CA ALA A 367 9.80 -11.85 -26.08
C ALA A 367 9.33 -11.65 -24.64
N VAL A 368 8.76 -12.70 -24.04
CA VAL A 368 8.29 -12.69 -22.65
C VAL A 368 9.40 -13.12 -21.72
N SER A 369 9.93 -12.20 -20.91
CA SER A 369 10.96 -12.50 -19.90
C SER A 369 10.40 -13.40 -18.79
N ILE A 370 11.33 -14.00 -18.00
CA ILE A 370 10.94 -14.86 -16.86
C ILE A 370 10.10 -14.09 -15.81
N HIS A 371 10.44 -12.84 -15.54
CA HIS A 371 9.69 -11.98 -14.61
C HIS A 371 8.31 -11.63 -15.14
N ARG A 372 8.19 -11.35 -16.44
CA ARG A 372 6.89 -11.10 -17.09
C ARG A 372 5.99 -12.33 -17.05
N ARG A 373 6.53 -13.53 -17.32
CA ARG A 373 5.77 -14.79 -17.16
C ARG A 373 5.29 -15.01 -15.73
N SER A 374 6.13 -14.68 -14.75
CA SER A 374 5.76 -14.75 -13.34
C SER A 374 4.64 -13.78 -12.99
N LEU A 375 4.68 -12.54 -13.48
CA LEU A 375 3.60 -11.56 -13.32
C LEU A 375 2.29 -12.03 -13.97
N GLN A 376 2.35 -12.52 -15.21
CA GLN A 376 1.19 -13.05 -15.94
C GLN A 376 0.54 -14.21 -15.17
N ARG A 377 1.35 -15.07 -14.56
CA ARG A 377 0.87 -16.13 -13.68
C ARG A 377 0.20 -15.56 -12.43
N SER A 378 0.83 -14.59 -11.77
CA SER A 378 0.28 -13.92 -10.57
C SER A 378 -1.06 -13.24 -10.87
N TYR A 379 -1.20 -12.62 -12.04
CA TYR A 379 -2.48 -12.05 -12.50
C TYR A 379 -3.57 -13.13 -12.60
N LEU A 380 -3.29 -14.24 -13.26
CA LEU A 380 -4.25 -15.35 -13.41
C LEU A 380 -4.63 -15.95 -12.06
N GLU A 381 -3.66 -16.15 -11.16
CA GLU A 381 -3.90 -16.64 -9.79
C GLU A 381 -4.77 -15.67 -8.97
N SER A 382 -4.59 -14.36 -9.13
CA SER A 382 -5.40 -13.34 -8.44
C SER A 382 -6.83 -13.30 -8.97
N VAL A 383 -7.01 -13.39 -10.29
CA VAL A 383 -8.33 -13.48 -10.92
C VAL A 383 -9.05 -14.77 -10.52
N ASP A 384 -8.35 -15.91 -10.54
CA ASP A 384 -8.92 -17.20 -10.13
C ASP A 384 -9.39 -17.19 -8.67
N ARG A 385 -8.62 -16.56 -7.77
CA ARG A 385 -8.99 -16.42 -6.35
C ARG A 385 -10.27 -15.60 -6.14
N VAL A 386 -10.51 -14.58 -6.95
CA VAL A 386 -11.76 -13.80 -6.89
C VAL A 386 -12.95 -14.57 -7.45
N LEU A 387 -12.73 -15.33 -8.54
CA LEU A 387 -13.77 -16.12 -9.17
C LEU A 387 -14.11 -17.40 -8.40
N ASN A 388 -13.11 -18.00 -7.77
CA ASN A 388 -13.17 -19.27 -7.04
C ASN A 388 -12.58 -19.07 -5.62
N PRO A 389 -13.23 -18.26 -4.75
CA PRO A 389 -12.70 -18.02 -3.41
C PRO A 389 -12.59 -19.35 -2.64
N PRO A 390 -11.48 -19.56 -1.91
CA PRO A 390 -11.34 -20.76 -1.08
C PRO A 390 -12.44 -20.80 -0.02
N PRO A 391 -12.88 -22.00 0.40
CA PRO A 391 -13.84 -22.12 1.50
C PRO A 391 -13.24 -21.51 2.76
N VAL A 392 -14.05 -20.71 3.46
CA VAL A 392 -13.66 -20.11 4.74
C VAL A 392 -13.50 -21.24 5.75
N SER A 393 -12.33 -21.34 6.38
CA SER A 393 -12.11 -22.35 7.42
C SER A 393 -13.01 -22.12 8.63
N ALA A 394 -13.36 -23.18 9.36
CA ALA A 394 -14.18 -23.08 10.57
C ALA A 394 -13.57 -22.10 11.61
N ALA A 395 -12.24 -22.08 11.74
CA ALA A 395 -11.53 -21.16 12.62
C ALA A 395 -11.67 -19.69 12.20
N GLN A 396 -11.57 -19.41 10.90
CA GLN A 396 -11.80 -18.05 10.35
C GLN A 396 -13.27 -17.64 10.46
N ALA A 397 -14.21 -18.59 10.24
CA ALA A 397 -15.64 -18.33 10.40
C ALA A 397 -16.00 -18.02 11.86
N ALA A 398 -15.34 -18.64 12.83
CA ALA A 398 -15.52 -18.38 14.26
C ALA A 398 -14.97 -17.01 14.71
N GLN A 399 -13.94 -16.48 14.03
CA GLN A 399 -13.36 -15.17 14.29
C GLN A 399 -14.08 -14.03 13.56
N MET A 400 -14.95 -14.34 12.60
CA MET A 400 -15.75 -13.31 11.94
C MET A 400 -16.83 -12.78 12.91
N PRO A 401 -16.93 -11.45 13.10
CA PRO A 401 -18.00 -10.88 13.90
C PRO A 401 -19.32 -11.30 13.29
N ASN A 402 -20.14 -11.99 14.05
CA ASN A 402 -21.43 -12.60 13.77
C ASN A 402 -21.88 -12.56 12.28
N PRO A 403 -21.80 -13.70 11.55
CA PRO A 403 -22.08 -13.74 10.10
C PRO A 403 -23.47 -13.21 9.72
N LYS A 404 -24.43 -13.21 10.64
CA LYS A 404 -25.76 -12.63 10.42
C LYS A 404 -25.71 -11.09 10.36
N ARG A 405 -24.94 -10.46 11.23
CA ARG A 405 -24.81 -9.00 11.26
C ARG A 405 -24.01 -8.46 10.06
N TRP A 406 -23.01 -9.18 9.61
CA TRP A 406 -22.23 -8.83 8.41
C TRP A 406 -23.04 -9.03 7.11
N ARG A 407 -23.81 -10.11 7.01
CA ARG A 407 -24.70 -10.33 5.85
C ARG A 407 -25.82 -9.29 5.78
N ASP A 408 -26.27 -8.77 6.90
CA ASP A 408 -27.38 -7.81 6.95
C ASP A 408 -26.90 -6.36 6.78
N VAL A 409 -25.65 -6.04 7.12
CA VAL A 409 -25.09 -4.68 7.07
C VAL A 409 -24.33 -4.39 5.76
N GLN A 410 -23.51 -5.31 5.26
CA GLN A 410 -22.73 -5.06 4.04
C GLN A 410 -23.36 -5.55 2.75
N LEU A 411 -24.25 -6.54 2.83
CA LEU A 411 -24.98 -7.04 1.67
C LEU A 411 -26.46 -6.76 1.90
N GLY A 412 -26.91 -5.57 1.52
CA GLY A 412 -28.35 -5.30 1.46
C GLY A 412 -29.08 -6.46 0.75
N ARG A 413 -30.37 -6.70 1.04
CA ARG A 413 -31.17 -7.83 0.54
C ARG A 413 -30.99 -8.15 -0.97
N LYS A 414 -30.61 -7.16 -1.79
CA LYS A 414 -30.27 -7.31 -3.22
C LYS A 414 -29.07 -8.21 -3.50
N TYR A 415 -28.03 -8.17 -2.66
CA TYR A 415 -26.81 -9.00 -2.83
C TYR A 415 -27.01 -10.44 -2.31
N ARG A 416 -27.86 -10.65 -1.30
CA ARG A 416 -28.23 -11.97 -0.80
C ARG A 416 -28.87 -12.84 -1.88
N TRP A 417 -29.69 -12.24 -2.73
CA TRP A 417 -30.33 -12.95 -3.85
C TRP A 417 -29.32 -13.41 -4.93
N ARG A 418 -28.36 -12.57 -5.21
CA ARG A 418 -27.30 -12.90 -6.20
C ARG A 418 -26.33 -13.97 -5.72
N TYR A 419 -26.01 -13.98 -4.44
CA TYR A 419 -25.13 -15.01 -3.85
C TYR A 419 -25.84 -16.39 -3.75
N SER A 420 -27.11 -16.41 -3.37
CA SER A 420 -27.90 -17.65 -3.31
C SER A 420 -28.24 -18.20 -4.71
N ALA A 421 -28.46 -17.35 -5.70
CA ALA A 421 -28.64 -17.76 -7.09
C ALA A 421 -27.35 -18.36 -7.67
N ARG A 422 -26.17 -17.83 -7.28
CA ARG A 422 -24.86 -18.34 -7.71
C ARG A 422 -24.53 -19.70 -7.08
N SER A 423 -24.82 -19.90 -5.80
CA SER A 423 -24.63 -21.21 -5.14
C SER A 423 -25.56 -22.28 -5.70
N LYS A 424 -26.79 -21.94 -6.04
CA LYS A 424 -27.73 -22.84 -6.71
C LYS A 424 -27.34 -23.15 -8.17
N TRP A 425 -26.71 -22.20 -8.86
CA TRP A 425 -26.22 -22.41 -10.22
C TRP A 425 -25.00 -23.33 -10.25
N LEU A 426 -24.11 -23.20 -9.27
CA LEU A 426 -22.93 -24.06 -9.10
C LEU A 426 -23.31 -25.47 -8.56
N SER A 427 -24.32 -25.57 -7.69
CA SER A 427 -24.80 -26.88 -7.17
C SER A 427 -25.57 -27.71 -8.21
N GLY A 428 -26.10 -27.06 -9.26
CA GLY A 428 -26.72 -27.77 -10.38
C GLY A 428 -25.75 -28.56 -11.29
N PHE A 429 -24.43 -28.37 -11.09
CA PHE A 429 -23.37 -29.11 -11.81
C PHE A 429 -22.71 -30.23 -11.02
N SER A 430 -23.09 -30.44 -9.76
CA SER A 430 -22.59 -31.55 -8.93
C SER A 430 -23.53 -32.75 -9.06
N ARG A 431 -23.34 -33.57 -10.08
CA ARG A 431 -23.76 -34.99 -10.05
C ARG A 431 -22.57 -35.82 -9.56
N PRO A 432 -22.83 -36.85 -8.69
CA PRO A 432 -21.77 -37.52 -7.92
C PRO A 432 -20.88 -38.50 -8.67
N ASP A 433 -20.97 -38.66 -9.98
CA ASP A 433 -20.48 -39.88 -10.63
C ASP A 433 -19.21 -39.69 -11.49
N VAL A 434 -18.44 -38.63 -11.33
CA VAL A 434 -17.24 -38.46 -12.16
C VAL A 434 -16.00 -38.14 -11.31
N VAL A 435 -15.26 -39.20 -10.99
CA VAL A 435 -13.88 -39.10 -10.48
C VAL A 435 -12.97 -38.74 -11.65
N PHE A 436 -12.43 -37.50 -11.65
CA PHE A 436 -11.49 -37.05 -12.69
C PHE A 436 -10.05 -37.07 -12.19
N SER A 437 -9.16 -37.75 -12.92
CA SER A 437 -7.73 -37.65 -12.73
C SER A 437 -7.25 -36.23 -13.19
N GLN A 438 -6.16 -35.73 -12.60
CA GLN A 438 -5.62 -34.37 -12.89
C GLN A 438 -5.34 -34.12 -14.40
N LYS A 439 -5.07 -35.14 -15.19
CA LYS A 439 -4.88 -35.02 -16.65
C LYS A 439 -6.16 -34.70 -17.43
N ARG A 440 -7.34 -35.06 -16.91
CA ARG A 440 -8.62 -34.77 -17.58
C ARG A 440 -9.18 -33.37 -17.28
N ARG A 441 -8.78 -32.73 -16.19
CA ARG A 441 -9.23 -31.36 -15.88
C ARG A 441 -8.88 -30.36 -16.99
N ARG A 442 -7.71 -30.47 -17.61
CA ARG A 442 -7.31 -29.58 -18.72
C ARG A 442 -8.18 -29.71 -19.98
N LYS A 443 -8.71 -30.91 -20.26
CA LYS A 443 -9.61 -31.13 -21.42
C LYS A 443 -11.05 -30.71 -21.12
N GLY A 444 -11.53 -30.83 -19.90
CA GLY A 444 -12.87 -30.41 -19.50
C GLY A 444 -13.13 -28.91 -19.64
N TRP A 445 -12.12 -28.09 -19.36
CA TRP A 445 -12.22 -26.63 -19.54
C TRP A 445 -12.41 -26.22 -21.00
N LEU A 446 -11.72 -26.84 -21.92
CA LEU A 446 -11.85 -26.56 -23.37
C LEU A 446 -13.22 -26.96 -23.93
N VAL A 447 -13.82 -28.02 -23.43
CA VAL A 447 -15.17 -28.47 -23.85
C VAL A 447 -16.25 -27.55 -23.27
N CYS A 448 -16.08 -27.03 -22.06
CA CYS A 448 -17.02 -26.08 -21.48
C CYS A 448 -17.02 -24.74 -22.25
N LEU A 449 -15.85 -24.25 -22.66
CA LEU A 449 -15.71 -23.04 -23.47
C LEU A 449 -16.32 -23.23 -24.88
N ALA A 450 -16.21 -24.39 -25.48
CA ALA A 450 -16.79 -24.70 -26.78
C ALA A 450 -18.34 -24.76 -26.74
N ARG A 451 -18.93 -25.27 -25.65
CA ARG A 451 -20.41 -25.31 -25.48
C ARG A 451 -21.03 -23.95 -25.18
N LEU A 452 -20.28 -23.03 -24.52
CA LEU A 452 -20.76 -21.67 -24.30
C LEU A 452 -20.77 -20.82 -25.60
N ARG A 453 -19.95 -21.18 -26.58
CA ARG A 453 -19.92 -20.53 -27.90
C ARG A 453 -21.17 -20.86 -28.75
N SER A 454 -21.80 -22.00 -28.55
CA SER A 454 -22.95 -22.44 -29.31
C SER A 454 -24.32 -21.93 -28.81
N ARG A 455 -24.34 -21.32 -27.61
CA ARG A 455 -25.56 -20.69 -27.06
C ARG A 455 -25.33 -19.20 -26.88
N GLY A 456 -25.50 -18.47 -27.94
CA GLY A 456 -25.31 -17.01 -28.06
C GLY A 456 -26.33 -16.16 -27.29
N GLN A 457 -26.60 -16.49 -26.01
CA GLN A 457 -27.47 -15.70 -25.15
C GLN A 457 -26.67 -15.06 -24.03
N CYS A 458 -26.20 -13.86 -24.31
CA CYS A 458 -25.84 -12.91 -23.26
C CYS A 458 -27.14 -12.24 -22.78
N ILE A 459 -27.56 -12.54 -21.56
CA ILE A 459 -28.78 -11.95 -20.99
C ILE A 459 -28.53 -10.45 -20.85
N LYS A 460 -29.25 -9.65 -21.63
CA LYS A 460 -29.28 -8.18 -21.53
C LYS A 460 -29.77 -7.83 -20.11
N GLY A 461 -28.95 -7.12 -19.33
CA GLY A 461 -29.39 -6.51 -18.08
C GLY A 461 -28.57 -6.74 -16.81
N THR A 462 -27.43 -7.44 -16.84
CA THR A 462 -26.61 -7.66 -15.63
C THR A 462 -25.24 -7.00 -15.76
N THR A 463 -25.11 -5.78 -15.25
CA THR A 463 -23.82 -5.12 -14.94
C THR A 463 -23.29 -5.64 -13.62
N SER A 464 -22.88 -6.92 -13.50
CA SER A 464 -22.25 -7.42 -12.28
C SER A 464 -20.74 -7.49 -12.46
N THR A 465 -20.01 -7.16 -11.39
CA THR A 465 -18.54 -7.24 -11.29
C THR A 465 -17.99 -8.58 -11.81
N ALA A 466 -18.70 -9.67 -11.55
CA ALA A 466 -18.35 -11.00 -12.04
C ALA A 466 -18.43 -11.11 -13.58
N CYS A 467 -19.36 -10.42 -14.22
CA CYS A 467 -19.50 -10.45 -15.67
C CYS A 467 -18.35 -9.68 -16.37
N CYS A 468 -17.90 -8.57 -15.80
CA CYS A 468 -16.77 -7.80 -16.32
C CYS A 468 -15.45 -8.57 -16.18
N VAL A 469 -15.18 -9.17 -15.02
CA VAL A 469 -14.00 -10.02 -14.80
C VAL A 469 -14.02 -11.24 -15.72
N TRP A 470 -15.18 -11.84 -15.90
CA TRP A 470 -15.38 -13.01 -16.75
C TRP A 470 -15.13 -12.68 -18.23
N ARG A 471 -15.63 -11.53 -18.70
CA ARG A 471 -15.47 -11.09 -20.09
C ARG A 471 -14.01 -10.80 -20.42
N SER A 472 -13.30 -10.10 -19.54
CA SER A 472 -11.87 -9.82 -19.68
C SER A 472 -11.01 -11.09 -19.62
N SER A 473 -11.35 -12.04 -18.77
CA SER A 473 -10.67 -13.33 -18.66
C SER A 473 -10.92 -14.24 -19.87
N LEU A 474 -12.14 -14.19 -20.46
CA LEU A 474 -12.49 -14.97 -21.64
C LEU A 474 -11.73 -14.48 -22.89
N GLU A 475 -11.54 -13.17 -23.02
CA GLU A 475 -10.78 -12.57 -24.12
C GLU A 475 -9.29 -12.95 -24.04
N VAL A 476 -8.71 -13.00 -22.83
CA VAL A 476 -7.34 -13.49 -22.60
C VAL A 476 -7.20 -14.96 -22.98
N LEU A 477 -8.13 -15.80 -22.56
CA LEU A 477 -8.12 -17.23 -22.89
C LEU A 477 -8.33 -17.49 -24.38
N GLN A 478 -9.15 -16.69 -25.05
CA GLN A 478 -9.34 -16.77 -26.51
C GLN A 478 -8.09 -16.32 -27.28
N SER A 479 -7.36 -15.31 -26.78
CA SER A 479 -6.07 -14.88 -27.35
C SER A 479 -5.03 -15.99 -27.24
N PHE A 480 -4.96 -16.70 -26.10
CA PHE A 480 -4.09 -17.86 -25.93
C PHE A 480 -4.37 -19.00 -26.92
N ALA A 481 -5.65 -19.27 -27.17
CA ALA A 481 -6.06 -20.31 -28.13
C ALA A 481 -5.66 -19.94 -29.56
N SER A 482 -5.67 -18.65 -29.91
CA SER A 482 -5.29 -18.17 -31.23
C SER A 482 -3.78 -18.16 -31.47
N VAL A 483 -2.97 -17.85 -30.43
CA VAL A 483 -1.50 -17.88 -30.49
C VAL A 483 -0.99 -19.32 -30.66
N ARG A 484 -1.64 -20.29 -30.02
CA ARG A 484 -1.27 -21.71 -30.14
C ARG A 484 -1.51 -22.28 -31.54
N ARG A 485 -2.46 -21.71 -32.33
CA ARG A 485 -2.71 -22.13 -33.71
C ARG A 485 -1.71 -21.56 -34.73
N ARG A 486 -0.98 -20.49 -34.34
CA ARG A 486 0.03 -19.86 -35.23
C ARG A 486 1.45 -20.34 -35.03
N ASN A 487 1.72 -21.18 -34.01
CA ASN A 487 3.05 -21.72 -33.78
C ASN A 487 2.98 -23.19 -33.28
N PRO A 488 2.95 -24.18 -34.18
CA PRO A 488 2.91 -25.60 -33.86
C PRO A 488 4.34 -26.17 -33.70
N ARG A 489 5.19 -25.59 -32.85
CA ARG A 489 6.41 -26.26 -32.41
C ARG A 489 6.68 -25.98 -30.92
#